data_e2020a4238f4a87eb2f69e894537cfd6
#
_entry.id   e2020a4238f4a87eb2f69e894537cfd6
#
_cell.length_a   1.000
_cell.length_b   1.000
_cell.length_c   1.000
_cell.angle_alpha   90.00
_cell.angle_beta   90.00
_cell.angle_gamma   90.00
#
_symmetry.space_group_name_H-M   'P 1'
#
loop_
_entity.id
_entity.type
_entity.pdbx_description
1 polymer ?
#
loop_
_entity_poly.entity_id
_entity_poly.type
_entity_poly.pdbx_seq_one_letter_code
_entity_poly.pdbx_strand_id
1 'polypeptide(L)'
;HGQILKAMLGERGLVASFINGKSSAATRSAKLAELASGKIDVLIGSTILDVGVDVPSVGAVIIAGGGKAEVELRQRVGRGLRKKKGKANVCFIADFLDTSNKHLMSHSYERKHIITTTPGFAEGVLDIDGKFDFSILAS
;
A
#
# COMPACT_ATOMS: atom_id res chain seq x y z
N HIS A 1 15.49 -2.91 -6.24
CA HIS A 1 14.14 -3.47 -6.35
C HIS A 1 13.12 -2.39 -6.75
N GLY A 2 12.99 -1.30 -6.00
CA GLY A 2 12.04 -0.21 -6.32
C GLY A 2 12.26 0.46 -7.67
N GLN A 3 13.51 0.61 -8.14
CA GLN A 3 13.80 1.15 -9.46
C GLN A 3 13.36 0.21 -10.59
N ILE A 4 13.47 -1.10 -10.39
CA ILE A 4 12.99 -2.10 -11.35
C ILE A 4 11.46 -2.03 -11.45
N LEU A 5 10.77 -1.98 -10.32
CA LEU A 5 9.31 -1.82 -10.30
C LEU A 5 8.87 -0.53 -10.98
N LYS A 6 9.57 0.57 -10.74
CA LYS A 6 9.31 1.85 -11.41
C LYS A 6 9.42 1.73 -12.93
N ALA A 7 10.49 1.07 -13.43
CA ALA A 7 10.67 0.85 -14.86
C ALA A 7 9.54 0.00 -15.46
N MET A 8 9.20 -1.12 -14.81
CA MET A 8 8.12 -2.01 -15.26
C MET A 8 6.75 -1.32 -15.29
N LEU A 9 6.46 -0.43 -14.35
CA LEU A 9 5.23 0.36 -14.35
C LEU A 9 5.23 1.39 -15.48
N GLY A 10 6.38 2.03 -15.75
CA GLY A 10 6.55 2.96 -16.86
C GLY A 10 6.31 2.31 -18.21
N GLU A 11 6.77 1.06 -18.42
CA GLU A 11 6.50 0.27 -19.64
C GLU A 11 4.99 0.01 -19.84
N ARG A 12 4.20 0.08 -18.78
CA ARG A 12 2.73 -0.04 -18.81
C ARG A 12 1.99 1.29 -18.88
N GLY A 13 2.71 2.38 -19.11
CA GLY A 13 2.13 3.72 -19.21
C GLY A 13 1.78 4.37 -17.88
N LEU A 14 2.23 3.83 -16.74
CA LEU A 14 1.99 4.40 -15.42
C LEU A 14 3.14 5.32 -14.99
N VAL A 15 2.81 6.48 -14.48
CA VAL A 15 3.78 7.42 -13.92
C VAL A 15 4.10 7.02 -12.48
N ALA A 16 5.28 6.45 -12.25
CA ALA A 16 5.69 5.97 -10.94
C ALA A 16 6.88 6.76 -10.38
N SER A 17 6.87 6.99 -9.08
CA SER A 17 8.01 7.52 -8.33
C SER A 17 8.48 6.52 -7.28
N PHE A 18 9.79 6.51 -7.03
CA PHE A 18 10.41 5.69 -6.00
C PHE A 18 11.10 6.56 -4.97
N ILE A 19 10.76 6.32 -3.71
CA ILE A 19 11.40 6.95 -2.54
C ILE A 19 11.97 5.86 -1.62
N ASN A 20 13.08 6.16 -0.96
CA ASN A 20 13.77 5.21 -0.07
C ASN A 20 14.24 5.89 1.22
N GLY A 21 14.87 5.16 2.12
CA GLY A 21 15.32 5.67 3.42
C GLY A 21 16.27 6.87 3.34
N LYS A 22 16.95 7.08 2.19
CA LYS A 22 17.83 8.23 1.95
C LYS A 22 17.09 9.46 1.43
N SER A 23 15.81 9.33 1.07
CA SER A 23 15.00 10.47 0.62
C SER A 23 14.73 11.44 1.77
N SER A 24 14.92 12.73 1.54
CA SER A 24 14.63 13.76 2.55
C SER A 24 13.14 13.84 2.89
N ALA A 25 12.80 14.38 4.06
CA ALA A 25 11.41 14.62 4.45
C ALA A 25 10.67 15.50 3.42
N ALA A 26 11.34 16.51 2.90
CA ALA A 26 10.80 17.39 1.87
C ALA A 26 10.48 16.62 0.56
N THR A 27 11.40 15.74 0.13
CA THR A 27 11.17 14.89 -1.04
C THR A 27 9.98 13.95 -0.85
N ARG A 28 9.86 13.33 0.34
CA ARG A 28 8.74 12.44 0.66
C ARG A 28 7.41 13.18 0.61
N SER A 29 7.34 14.34 1.26
CA SER A 29 6.14 15.18 1.28
C SER A 29 5.74 15.63 -0.13
N ALA A 30 6.71 16.05 -0.95
CA ALA A 30 6.46 16.45 -2.34
C ALA A 30 5.89 15.28 -3.18
N LYS A 31 6.45 14.06 -3.02
CA LYS A 31 5.96 12.89 -3.76
C LYS A 31 4.57 12.43 -3.33
N LEU A 32 4.24 12.59 -2.07
CA LEU A 32 2.89 12.35 -1.58
C LEU A 32 1.87 13.37 -2.12
N ALA A 33 2.27 14.64 -2.20
CA ALA A 33 1.45 15.66 -2.84
C ALA A 33 1.24 15.40 -4.33
N GLU A 34 2.27 14.94 -5.04
CA GLU A 34 2.17 14.52 -6.45
C GLU A 34 1.20 13.34 -6.62
N LEU A 35 1.24 12.36 -5.72
CA LEU A 35 0.30 11.24 -5.71
C LEU A 35 -1.14 11.74 -5.44
N ALA A 36 -1.31 12.61 -4.47
CA ALA A 36 -2.61 13.17 -4.12
C ALA A 36 -3.26 13.98 -5.26
N SER A 37 -2.44 14.69 -6.02
CA SER A 37 -2.89 15.50 -7.16
C SER A 37 -3.09 14.68 -8.44
N GLY A 38 -2.73 13.40 -8.45
CA GLY A 38 -2.77 12.55 -9.65
C GLY A 38 -1.64 12.83 -10.65
N LYS A 39 -0.62 13.58 -10.25
CA LYS A 39 0.57 13.83 -11.07
C LYS A 39 1.43 12.57 -11.23
N ILE A 40 1.40 11.69 -10.25
CA ILE A 40 1.92 10.33 -10.33
C ILE A 40 0.80 9.35 -10.00
N ASP A 41 0.82 8.18 -10.65
CA ASP A 41 -0.16 7.12 -10.44
C ASP A 41 0.24 6.19 -9.30
N VAL A 42 1.54 5.95 -9.14
CA VAL A 42 2.11 5.01 -8.18
C VAL A 42 3.29 5.60 -7.43
N LEU A 43 3.24 5.52 -6.12
CA LEU A 43 4.38 5.81 -5.25
C LEU A 43 4.92 4.50 -4.66
N ILE A 44 6.17 4.18 -4.98
CA ILE A 44 6.89 3.02 -4.47
C ILE A 44 7.74 3.49 -3.29
N GLY A 45 7.59 2.83 -2.15
CA GLY A 45 8.36 3.14 -0.95
C GLY A 45 9.04 1.92 -0.35
N SER A 46 10.28 2.05 0.11
CA SER A 46 10.93 1.09 0.99
C SER A 46 10.98 1.66 2.41
N THR A 47 10.32 1.03 3.37
CA THR A 47 10.35 1.37 4.82
C THR A 47 10.04 2.85 5.20
N ILE A 48 9.26 3.56 4.41
CA ILE A 48 9.28 5.03 4.41
C ILE A 48 8.06 5.67 5.05
N LEU A 49 7.00 4.93 5.17
CA LEU A 49 5.76 5.48 5.74
C LEU A 49 5.80 5.50 7.28
N ASP A 50 6.99 5.48 7.85
CA ASP A 50 7.22 5.35 9.29
C ASP A 50 6.91 6.60 10.11
N VAL A 51 6.70 7.74 9.51
CA VAL A 51 6.56 8.96 10.32
C VAL A 51 5.37 9.77 9.87
N GLY A 52 4.26 9.67 10.60
CA GLY A 52 3.25 10.72 10.70
C GLY A 52 2.72 11.35 9.39
N VAL A 53 2.96 10.70 8.27
CA VAL A 53 2.58 11.21 6.97
C VAL A 53 1.10 10.96 6.79
N ASP A 54 0.35 12.03 6.71
CA ASP A 54 -1.03 12.00 6.27
C ASP A 54 -1.03 11.54 4.81
N VAL A 55 -1.30 10.25 4.59
CA VAL A 55 -1.35 9.70 3.23
C VAL A 55 -2.67 10.14 2.63
N PRO A 56 -2.62 10.96 1.57
CA PRO A 56 -3.85 11.39 0.92
C PRO A 56 -4.63 10.18 0.41
N SER A 57 -5.88 10.37 0.09
CA SER A 57 -6.84 9.34 -0.33
C SER A 57 -6.29 8.38 -1.39
N VAL A 58 -5.59 7.36 -0.96
CA VAL A 58 -5.03 6.30 -1.80
C VAL A 58 -6.11 5.26 -2.06
N GLY A 59 -6.33 4.88 -3.31
CA GLY A 59 -7.31 3.88 -3.70
C GLY A 59 -6.85 2.45 -3.44
N ALA A 60 -5.54 2.20 -3.53
CA ALA A 60 -4.96 0.89 -3.32
C ALA A 60 -3.57 0.97 -2.67
N VAL A 61 -3.26 -0.01 -1.83
CA VAL A 61 -1.94 -0.24 -1.24
C VAL A 61 -1.52 -1.66 -1.55
N ILE A 62 -0.33 -1.82 -2.13
CA ILE A 62 0.26 -3.13 -2.41
C ILE A 62 1.45 -3.33 -1.49
N ILE A 63 1.43 -4.38 -0.68
CA ILE A 63 2.48 -4.71 0.25
C ILE A 63 3.37 -5.77 -0.39
N ALA A 64 4.48 -5.31 -0.97
CA ALA A 64 5.38 -6.15 -1.76
C ALA A 64 6.58 -6.70 -0.97
N GLY A 65 6.63 -6.52 0.33
CA GLY A 65 7.73 -6.97 1.17
C GLY A 65 7.26 -7.76 2.40
N GLY A 66 8.14 -8.52 3.06
CA GLY A 66 7.81 -9.50 4.09
C GLY A 66 8.19 -9.15 5.55
N GLY A 67 8.53 -7.92 5.89
CA GLY A 67 9.05 -7.55 7.21
C GLY A 67 8.01 -7.16 8.27
N LYS A 68 8.42 -7.17 9.55
CA LYS A 68 7.58 -6.73 10.69
C LYS A 68 7.19 -5.27 10.63
N ALA A 69 8.03 -4.40 10.07
CA ALA A 69 7.76 -2.97 9.91
C ALA A 69 6.50 -2.68 9.08
N GLU A 70 6.08 -3.62 8.25
CA GLU A 70 4.88 -3.51 7.43
C GLU A 70 3.59 -3.58 8.23
N VAL A 71 3.60 -4.19 9.40
CA VAL A 71 2.46 -4.24 10.31
C VAL A 71 2.12 -2.85 10.84
N GLU A 72 3.14 -2.09 11.26
CA GLU A 72 2.96 -0.72 11.72
C GLU A 72 2.48 0.19 10.59
N LEU A 73 2.99 -0.01 9.38
CA LEU A 73 2.54 0.68 8.18
C LEU A 73 1.03 0.49 7.96
N ARG A 74 0.52 -0.72 8.12
CA ARG A 74 -0.90 -1.03 7.93
C ARG A 74 -1.78 -0.32 8.93
N GLN A 75 -1.40 -0.30 10.20
CA GLN A 75 -2.13 0.41 11.24
C GLN A 75 -2.17 1.91 10.97
N ARG A 76 -1.09 2.48 10.42
CA ARG A 76 -0.97 3.91 10.10
C ARG A 76 -1.73 4.26 8.83
N VAL A 77 -1.59 3.47 7.77
CA VAL A 77 -2.35 3.63 6.53
C VAL A 77 -3.86 3.54 6.80
N GLY A 78 -4.29 2.58 7.60
CA GLY A 78 -5.70 2.45 7.98
C GLY A 78 -6.26 3.65 8.75
N ARG A 79 -5.43 4.39 9.47
CA ARG A 79 -5.84 5.63 10.14
C ARG A 79 -5.90 6.84 9.21
N GLY A 80 -4.96 6.93 8.24
CA GLY A 80 -4.87 8.03 7.28
C GLY A 80 -5.90 7.95 6.15
N LEU A 81 -6.36 6.75 5.81
CA LEU A 81 -7.30 6.51 4.72
C LEU A 81 -8.76 6.89 5.02
N ARG A 82 -9.06 7.34 6.23
CA ARG A 82 -10.42 7.50 6.76
C ARG A 82 -11.27 8.62 6.16
N LYS A 83 -10.76 9.52 5.33
CA LYS A 83 -11.57 10.66 4.86
C LYS A 83 -11.31 11.01 3.40
N LYS A 84 -12.06 10.38 2.51
CA LYS A 84 -12.25 10.90 1.14
C LYS A 84 -13.50 11.78 1.14
N LYS A 85 -13.34 13.09 0.96
CA LYS A 85 -14.49 13.97 0.72
C LYS A 85 -15.13 13.61 -0.62
N GLY A 86 -16.38 13.14 -0.60
CA GLY A 86 -17.20 12.99 -1.81
C GLY A 86 -17.03 11.72 -2.64
N LYS A 87 -16.28 10.70 -2.15
CA LYS A 87 -16.15 9.38 -2.81
C LYS A 87 -16.27 8.26 -1.78
N ALA A 88 -16.56 7.05 -2.24
CA ALA A 88 -16.57 5.86 -1.39
C ALA A 88 -15.24 5.75 -0.60
N ASN A 89 -15.35 5.57 0.70
CA ASN A 89 -14.22 5.59 1.64
C ASN A 89 -13.58 4.18 1.69
N VAL A 90 -13.22 3.65 0.52
CA VAL A 90 -12.67 2.30 0.36
C VAL A 90 -11.21 2.39 -0.06
N CYS A 91 -10.35 1.63 0.60
CA CYS A 91 -8.98 1.37 0.16
C CYS A 91 -8.79 -0.14 0.01
N PHE A 92 -8.30 -0.53 -1.15
CA PHE A 92 -7.93 -1.91 -1.42
C PHE A 92 -6.49 -2.17 -0.92
N ILE A 93 -6.30 -3.27 -0.18
CA ILE A 93 -4.98 -3.68 0.28
C ILE A 93 -4.67 -5.05 -0.32
N ALA A 94 -3.65 -5.12 -1.17
CA ALA A 94 -3.11 -6.38 -1.69
C ALA A 94 -1.89 -6.80 -0.85
N ASP A 95 -1.90 -8.01 -0.37
CA ASP A 95 -0.79 -8.63 0.34
C ASP A 95 -0.49 -10.01 -0.25
N PHE A 96 0.77 -10.43 -0.14
CA PHE A 96 1.23 -11.71 -0.67
C PHE A 96 1.39 -12.72 0.46
N LEU A 97 0.76 -13.88 0.32
CA LEU A 97 1.03 -15.03 1.18
C LEU A 97 2.28 -15.74 0.65
N ASP A 98 3.40 -15.57 1.32
CA ASP A 98 4.63 -16.28 0.95
C ASP A 98 4.64 -17.66 1.59
N THR A 99 4.60 -18.70 0.77
CA THR A 99 4.63 -20.11 1.19
C THR A 99 5.99 -20.77 0.98
N SER A 100 6.97 -20.05 0.44
CA SER A 100 8.28 -20.60 0.09
C SER A 100 9.17 -20.87 1.30
N ASN A 101 8.93 -20.18 2.41
CA ASN A 101 9.74 -20.28 3.62
C ASN A 101 8.85 -20.18 4.87
N LYS A 102 9.11 -21.04 5.88
CA LYS A 102 8.32 -21.06 7.13
C LYS A 102 8.30 -19.71 7.87
N HIS A 103 9.40 -18.95 7.86
CA HIS A 103 9.44 -17.64 8.48
C HIS A 103 8.59 -16.61 7.73
N LEU A 104 8.72 -16.58 6.42
CA LEU A 104 7.92 -15.68 5.57
C LEU A 104 6.44 -16.03 5.63
N MET A 105 6.13 -17.32 5.66
CA MET A 105 4.77 -17.81 5.84
C MET A 105 4.18 -17.37 7.19
N SER A 106 4.92 -17.56 8.29
CA SER A 106 4.49 -17.11 9.63
C SER A 106 4.23 -15.60 9.65
N HIS A 107 5.12 -14.80 9.09
CA HIS A 107 4.93 -13.35 8.97
C HIS A 107 3.69 -13.00 8.13
N SER A 108 3.42 -13.75 7.07
CA SER A 108 2.22 -13.54 6.25
C SER A 108 0.94 -13.79 7.03
N TYR A 109 0.90 -14.85 7.83
CA TYR A 109 -0.25 -15.14 8.72
C TYR A 109 -0.40 -14.11 9.84
N GLU A 110 0.70 -13.67 10.46
CA GLU A 110 0.67 -12.58 11.44
C GLU A 110 0.08 -11.30 10.82
N ARG A 111 0.50 -10.99 9.60
CA ARG A 111 -0.03 -9.85 8.86
C ARG A 111 -1.53 -9.98 8.58
N LYS A 112 -1.97 -11.16 8.12
CA LYS A 112 -3.39 -11.45 7.90
C LYS A 112 -4.18 -11.27 9.21
N HIS A 113 -3.68 -11.82 10.31
CA HIS A 113 -4.32 -11.71 11.62
C HIS A 113 -4.49 -10.24 12.05
N ILE A 114 -3.46 -9.42 11.90
CA ILE A 114 -3.53 -7.99 12.27
C ILE A 114 -4.54 -7.25 11.40
N ILE A 115 -4.58 -7.50 10.11
CA ILE A 115 -5.59 -6.89 9.23
C ILE A 115 -6.99 -7.29 9.66
N THR A 116 -7.23 -8.57 9.93
CA THR A 116 -8.55 -9.08 10.30
C THR A 116 -9.02 -8.63 11.69
N THR A 117 -8.09 -8.31 12.58
CA THR A 117 -8.42 -7.90 13.97
C THR A 117 -8.35 -6.39 14.19
N THR A 118 -7.84 -5.60 13.23
CA THR A 118 -7.76 -4.16 13.36
C THR A 118 -9.10 -3.50 12.98
N PRO A 119 -9.75 -2.78 13.90
CA PRO A 119 -11.02 -2.11 13.62
C PRO A 119 -10.93 -1.16 12.42
N GLY A 120 -11.87 -1.27 11.50
CA GLY A 120 -11.96 -0.45 10.29
C GLY A 120 -11.13 -0.95 9.10
N PHE A 121 -10.48 -2.12 9.22
CA PHE A 121 -9.74 -2.72 8.11
C PHE A 121 -10.52 -3.79 7.36
N ALA A 122 -11.41 -4.52 7.99
CA ALA A 122 -11.92 -5.69 7.34
C ALA A 122 -13.43 -5.82 7.48
N GLU A 123 -14.12 -5.24 6.55
CA GLU A 123 -15.46 -5.74 6.23
C GLU A 123 -15.38 -6.98 5.32
N GLY A 124 -14.19 -7.34 4.84
CA GLY A 124 -13.95 -8.59 4.11
C GLY A 124 -12.48 -8.83 3.79
N VAL A 125 -11.95 -9.96 4.23
CA VAL A 125 -10.71 -10.53 3.70
C VAL A 125 -11.10 -11.53 2.62
N LEU A 126 -10.72 -11.24 1.38
CA LEU A 126 -10.94 -12.12 0.24
C LEU A 126 -9.68 -12.94 0.03
N ASP A 127 -9.77 -14.24 0.23
CA ASP A 127 -8.76 -15.18 -0.26
C ASP A 127 -8.99 -15.38 -1.76
N ILE A 128 -8.11 -14.82 -2.58
CA ILE A 128 -8.30 -14.82 -4.02
C ILE A 128 -7.40 -15.86 -4.64
N ASP A 129 -7.99 -16.96 -5.03
CA ASP A 129 -7.41 -17.93 -5.96
C ASP A 129 -7.82 -17.57 -7.39
N GLY A 130 -7.30 -16.48 -7.93
CA GLY A 130 -7.64 -16.12 -9.29
C GLY A 130 -7.66 -14.64 -9.62
N LYS A 131 -8.42 -14.27 -10.64
CA LYS A 131 -8.53 -12.89 -11.10
C LYS A 131 -9.49 -12.10 -10.21
N PHE A 132 -8.98 -11.03 -9.62
CA PHE A 132 -9.80 -10.09 -8.88
C PHE A 132 -10.49 -9.12 -9.86
N ASP A 133 -11.79 -8.90 -9.66
CA ASP A 133 -12.53 -7.89 -10.42
C ASP A 133 -12.38 -6.52 -9.75
N PHE A 134 -11.51 -5.69 -10.32
CA PHE A 134 -11.29 -4.33 -9.85
C PHE A 134 -12.44 -3.36 -10.13
N SER A 135 -13.43 -3.74 -10.92
CA SER A 135 -14.58 -2.88 -11.25
C SER A 135 -15.41 -2.51 -10.02
N ILE A 136 -15.41 -3.37 -9.00
CA ILE A 136 -16.09 -3.11 -7.72
C ILE A 136 -15.54 -1.90 -6.96
N LEU A 137 -14.32 -1.46 -7.29
CA LEU A 137 -13.69 -0.28 -6.67
C LEU A 137 -14.10 1.03 -7.37
N ALA A 138 -14.72 0.93 -8.53
CA ALA A 138 -15.13 2.08 -9.35
C ALA A 138 -16.57 2.53 -9.08
N SER A 139 -17.33 1.76 -8.32
CA SER A 139 -18.73 2.02 -7.97
C SER A 139 -18.89 3.04 -6.83
#